data_69e3d18c2ea5bc5fe06bb0ee6d4db464
#
_entry.id   69e3d18c2ea5bc5fe06bb0ee6d4db464
#
_cell.length_a   1.000
_cell.length_b   1.000
_cell.length_c   1.000
_cell.angle_alpha   90.00
_cell.angle_beta   90.00
_cell.angle_gamma   90.00
#
_symmetry.space_group_name_H-M   'P 1'
#
loop_
_entity.id
_entity.type
_entity.pdbx_description
1 polymer ?
#
loop_
_entity_poly.entity_id
_entity_poly.type
_entity_poly.pdbx_seq_one_letter_code
_entity_poly.pdbx_strand_id
1 'polypeptide(L)'
;MHRRQRKIKTDTVQPFLSIVIPAYNEERRLPGSLEKVLSFLQTRDYPAEVIVVDDGSTDNTVGIVEGFMARYPFVSIIKNDHRGKGYAVRTGMLAARGTYVLFSDADLATPIGEVDRLLAFLGDGYDIAIGSREGLGAQRINEPGYRHLMGRVFNLLVRLMAVGGFQDTQCGFKCFRREVAQDLFQRVQLYGAEAGLAKGGMVTGFDVEVLFLALKRGYKVKEVPVQWHYGANTKVSPFLDSARMFMDVLRVRLNDWRGKYKGTGDRG
;
A
#
# COMPACT_ATOMS: atom_id res chain seq x y z
N MET A 1 19.28 -14.15 32.94
CA MET A 1 19.62 -14.47 31.56
C MET A 1 19.55 -13.19 30.71
N HIS A 2 20.68 -12.57 30.43
CA HIS A 2 20.74 -11.34 29.62
C HIS A 2 20.67 -11.73 28.15
N ARG A 3 19.55 -11.48 27.48
CA ARG A 3 19.45 -11.53 26.02
C ARG A 3 20.32 -10.40 25.45
N ARG A 4 21.44 -10.72 24.82
CA ARG A 4 22.26 -9.80 24.04
C ARG A 4 21.39 -9.22 22.92
N GLN A 5 21.06 -7.93 23.01
CA GLN A 5 20.53 -7.17 21.87
C GLN A 5 21.61 -7.18 20.78
N ARG A 6 21.36 -7.89 19.68
CA ARG A 6 22.19 -7.76 18.47
C ARG A 6 21.99 -6.34 17.92
N LYS A 7 23.01 -5.53 18.04
CA LYS A 7 23.09 -4.23 17.33
C LYS A 7 23.09 -4.53 15.82
N ILE A 8 21.98 -4.24 15.15
CA ILE A 8 21.91 -4.24 13.69
C ILE A 8 22.74 -3.03 13.22
N LYS A 9 23.82 -3.29 12.48
CA LYS A 9 24.61 -2.24 11.81
C LYS A 9 23.77 -1.64 10.69
N THR A 10 23.40 -0.37 10.81
CA THR A 10 22.36 0.28 9.99
C THR A 10 22.86 1.01 8.75
N ASP A 11 24.16 1.11 8.48
CA ASP A 11 24.63 2.08 7.47
C ASP A 11 25.21 1.51 6.16
N THR A 12 25.24 0.19 5.94
CA THR A 12 25.85 -0.39 4.73
C THR A 12 25.08 -1.53 4.09
N VAL A 13 24.04 -2.07 4.70
CA VAL A 13 23.30 -3.22 4.15
C VAL A 13 21.99 -2.75 3.55
N GLN A 14 21.81 -3.00 2.25
CA GLN A 14 20.53 -2.76 1.58
C GLN A 14 19.44 -3.55 2.30
N PRO A 15 18.30 -2.94 2.66
CA PRO A 15 17.17 -3.66 3.24
C PRO A 15 16.66 -4.74 2.28
N PHE A 16 16.25 -5.88 2.82
CA PHE A 16 15.53 -6.89 2.05
C PHE A 16 14.06 -6.45 1.86
N LEU A 17 13.45 -5.90 2.90
CA LEU A 17 12.05 -5.45 2.89
C LEU A 17 11.95 -4.00 3.35
N SER A 18 11.27 -3.16 2.54
CA SER A 18 10.76 -1.86 2.96
C SER A 18 9.27 -1.97 3.24
N ILE A 19 8.80 -1.46 4.38
CA ILE A 19 7.39 -1.37 4.73
C ILE A 19 6.98 0.09 4.69
N VAL A 20 6.11 0.45 3.75
CA VAL A 20 5.58 1.80 3.56
C VAL A 20 4.19 1.87 4.18
N ILE A 21 4.00 2.81 5.11
CA ILE A 21 2.74 3.01 5.84
C ILE A 21 2.29 4.47 5.66
N PRO A 22 1.29 4.74 4.80
CA PRO A 22 0.69 6.07 4.71
C PRO A 22 -0.15 6.36 5.96
N ALA A 23 -0.01 7.54 6.53
CA ALA A 23 -0.71 7.96 7.74
C ALA A 23 -1.31 9.37 7.59
N TYR A 24 -2.56 9.55 8.01
CA TYR A 24 -3.23 10.83 8.12
C TYR A 24 -4.19 10.83 9.31
N ASN A 25 -3.84 11.56 10.37
CA ASN A 25 -4.57 11.60 11.63
C ASN A 25 -4.81 10.19 12.21
N GLU A 26 -3.71 9.49 12.49
CA GLU A 26 -3.69 8.09 12.94
C GLU A 26 -3.14 7.93 14.36
N GLU A 27 -3.13 8.99 15.19
CA GLU A 27 -2.56 8.98 16.54
C GLU A 27 -3.07 7.83 17.42
N ARG A 28 -4.31 7.38 17.20
CA ARG A 28 -4.94 6.32 18.01
C ARG A 28 -4.57 4.90 17.55
N ARG A 29 -4.35 4.69 16.24
CA ARG A 29 -4.14 3.34 15.67
C ARG A 29 -2.68 3.04 15.39
N LEU A 30 -1.93 4.05 14.98
CA LEU A 30 -0.55 3.89 14.52
C LEU A 30 0.40 3.31 15.58
N PRO A 31 0.32 3.65 16.89
CA PRO A 31 1.20 3.06 17.90
C PRO A 31 1.12 1.54 17.93
N GLY A 32 -0.10 0.99 18.06
CA GLY A 32 -0.29 -0.46 18.10
C GLY A 32 0.06 -1.17 16.79
N SER A 33 -0.10 -0.47 15.66
CA SER A 33 0.31 -0.99 14.35
C SER A 33 1.82 -1.06 14.21
N LEU A 34 2.54 0.00 14.60
CA LEU A 34 4.01 0.01 14.59
C LEU A 34 4.59 -1.05 15.53
N GLU A 35 4.02 -1.22 16.73
CA GLU A 35 4.46 -2.27 17.65
C GLU A 35 4.34 -3.67 17.04
N LYS A 36 3.23 -3.96 16.34
CA LYS A 36 3.03 -5.25 15.65
C LYS A 36 4.05 -5.43 14.52
N VAL A 37 4.28 -4.40 13.70
CA VAL A 37 5.28 -4.43 12.62
C VAL A 37 6.67 -4.67 13.18
N LEU A 38 7.06 -3.94 14.22
CA LEU A 38 8.38 -4.06 14.84
C LEU A 38 8.58 -5.43 15.51
N SER A 39 7.56 -5.94 16.21
CA SER A 39 7.59 -7.28 16.79
C SER A 39 7.75 -8.36 15.72
N PHE A 40 7.06 -8.23 14.60
CA PHE A 40 7.21 -9.12 13.45
C PHE A 40 8.65 -9.06 12.90
N LEU A 41 9.20 -7.87 12.65
CA LEU A 41 10.54 -7.70 12.09
C LEU A 41 11.64 -8.25 13.02
N GLN A 42 11.45 -8.18 14.35
CA GLN A 42 12.39 -8.77 15.31
C GLN A 42 12.50 -10.30 15.21
N THR A 43 11.50 -10.97 14.64
CA THR A 43 11.51 -12.42 14.41
C THR A 43 12.13 -12.81 13.06
N ARG A 44 12.59 -11.85 12.25
CA ARG A 44 13.13 -12.09 10.91
C ARG A 44 14.65 -12.00 10.89
N ASP A 45 15.26 -12.79 10.01
CA ASP A 45 16.72 -12.84 9.84
C ASP A 45 17.22 -11.90 8.74
N TYR A 46 16.34 -11.11 8.13
CA TYR A 46 16.68 -10.15 7.08
C TYR A 46 16.61 -8.70 7.57
N PRO A 47 17.44 -7.79 7.00
CA PRO A 47 17.35 -6.37 7.30
C PRO A 47 16.09 -5.77 6.66
N ALA A 48 15.43 -4.86 7.40
CA ALA A 48 14.24 -4.17 6.93
C ALA A 48 14.26 -2.69 7.31
N GLU A 49 13.47 -1.89 6.62
CA GLU A 49 13.15 -0.52 6.99
C GLU A 49 11.64 -0.29 7.04
N VAL A 50 11.21 0.64 7.88
CA VAL A 50 9.81 1.09 7.98
C VAL A 50 9.77 2.57 7.65
N ILE A 51 8.98 2.93 6.65
CA ILE A 51 8.81 4.31 6.18
C ILE A 51 7.36 4.70 6.44
N VAL A 52 7.12 5.51 7.46
CA VAL A 52 5.82 6.15 7.65
C VAL A 52 5.78 7.41 6.80
N VAL A 53 4.73 7.56 5.99
CA VAL A 53 4.52 8.76 5.19
C VAL A 53 3.33 9.51 5.76
N ASP A 54 3.62 10.58 6.49
CA ASP A 54 2.61 11.47 7.03
C ASP A 54 2.06 12.36 5.91
N ASP A 55 0.75 12.33 5.71
CA ASP A 55 0.04 13.11 4.70
C ASP A 55 -0.54 14.39 5.31
N GLY A 56 0.26 15.13 6.08
CA GLY A 56 -0.14 16.41 6.67
C GLY A 56 -1.09 16.27 7.86
N SER A 57 -0.81 15.36 8.78
CA SER A 57 -1.60 15.16 10.00
C SER A 57 -1.62 16.40 10.87
N THR A 58 -2.75 16.63 11.53
CA THR A 58 -3.00 17.74 12.48
C THR A 58 -3.07 17.27 13.93
N ASP A 59 -3.07 15.95 14.15
CA ASP A 59 -3.01 15.29 15.46
C ASP A 59 -1.56 14.93 15.84
N ASN A 60 -1.37 14.12 16.87
CA ASN A 60 -0.02 13.74 17.32
C ASN A 60 0.63 12.58 16.52
N THR A 61 0.14 12.28 15.31
CA THR A 61 0.68 11.19 14.46
C THR A 61 2.19 11.32 14.27
N VAL A 62 2.70 12.50 13.93
CA VAL A 62 4.13 12.78 13.71
C VAL A 62 4.95 12.54 14.98
N GLY A 63 4.53 13.09 16.12
CA GLY A 63 5.24 12.93 17.38
C GLY A 63 5.33 11.46 17.83
N ILE A 64 4.31 10.68 17.56
CA ILE A 64 4.31 9.22 17.80
C ILE A 64 5.42 8.54 16.99
N VAL A 65 5.49 8.82 15.68
CA VAL A 65 6.52 8.20 14.81
C VAL A 65 7.93 8.61 15.23
N GLU A 66 8.14 9.88 15.56
CA GLU A 66 9.43 10.37 16.07
C GLU A 66 9.87 9.65 17.35
N GLY A 67 8.92 9.33 18.24
CA GLY A 67 9.18 8.49 19.41
C GLY A 67 9.61 7.06 19.07
N PHE A 68 9.13 6.49 17.98
CA PHE A 68 9.59 5.19 17.47
C PHE A 68 10.98 5.31 16.81
N MET A 69 11.24 6.36 16.03
CA MET A 69 12.53 6.61 15.39
C MET A 69 13.67 6.70 16.41
N ALA A 70 13.44 7.32 17.56
CA ALA A 70 14.42 7.40 18.63
C ALA A 70 14.85 6.03 19.19
N ARG A 71 13.98 5.01 19.09
CA ARG A 71 14.21 3.65 19.60
C ARG A 71 14.66 2.67 18.51
N TYR A 72 14.25 2.92 17.26
CA TYR A 72 14.44 2.02 16.11
C TYR A 72 15.03 2.78 14.92
N PRO A 73 16.36 2.75 14.71
CA PRO A 73 17.04 3.53 13.66
C PRO A 73 16.62 3.19 12.22
N PHE A 74 15.93 2.06 12.02
CA PHE A 74 15.39 1.64 10.73
C PHE A 74 13.95 2.12 10.50
N VAL A 75 13.35 2.85 11.43
CA VAL A 75 12.08 3.56 11.26
C VAL A 75 12.36 4.98 10.82
N SER A 76 11.63 5.46 9.83
CA SER A 76 11.74 6.84 9.32
C SER A 76 10.36 7.43 9.04
N ILE A 77 10.30 8.76 8.98
CA ILE A 77 9.10 9.50 8.59
C ILE A 77 9.40 10.40 7.40
N ILE A 78 8.46 10.46 6.46
CA ILE A 78 8.42 11.47 5.40
C ILE A 78 7.16 12.31 5.65
N LYS A 79 7.31 13.63 5.72
CA LYS A 79 6.20 14.56 5.96
C LYS A 79 5.82 15.23 4.64
N ASN A 80 4.57 15.06 4.23
CA ASN A 80 3.99 15.69 3.04
C ASN A 80 2.97 16.76 3.47
N ASP A 81 2.66 17.67 2.55
CA ASP A 81 1.40 18.38 2.57
C ASP A 81 0.26 17.39 2.32
N HIS A 82 -0.94 17.68 2.83
CA HIS A 82 -2.10 16.79 2.66
C HIS A 82 -2.55 16.73 1.19
N ARG A 83 -2.16 15.65 0.49
CA ARG A 83 -2.48 15.40 -0.93
C ARG A 83 -3.23 14.08 -1.14
N GLY A 84 -3.53 13.36 -0.06
CA GLY A 84 -4.29 12.12 -0.06
C GLY A 84 -3.42 10.87 -0.06
N LYS A 85 -4.05 9.75 0.30
CA LYS A 85 -3.40 8.45 0.50
C LYS A 85 -2.55 8.00 -0.70
N GLY A 86 -3.06 8.17 -1.92
CA GLY A 86 -2.33 7.76 -3.14
C GLY A 86 -1.00 8.49 -3.30
N TYR A 87 -0.95 9.79 -3.00
CA TYR A 87 0.28 10.57 -3.01
C TYR A 87 1.24 10.14 -1.92
N ALA A 88 0.75 9.90 -0.70
CA ALA A 88 1.58 9.42 0.41
C ALA A 88 2.19 8.04 0.11
N VAL A 89 1.39 7.10 -0.44
CA VAL A 89 1.91 5.80 -0.88
C VAL A 89 2.98 6.00 -1.95
N ARG A 90 2.70 6.80 -2.99
CA ARG A 90 3.69 7.09 -4.04
C ARG A 90 5.00 7.59 -3.47
N THR A 91 4.96 8.54 -2.56
CA THR A 91 6.16 9.12 -1.92
C THR A 91 6.98 8.04 -1.23
N GLY A 92 6.36 7.19 -0.42
CA GLY A 92 7.04 6.13 0.30
C GLY A 92 7.58 5.03 -0.62
N MET A 93 6.80 4.60 -1.62
CA MET A 93 7.22 3.58 -2.59
C MET A 93 8.44 4.01 -3.41
N LEU A 94 8.55 5.30 -3.74
CA LEU A 94 9.71 5.86 -4.45
C LEU A 94 10.93 6.06 -3.54
N ALA A 95 10.73 6.29 -2.25
CA ALA A 95 11.81 6.46 -1.27
C ALA A 95 12.37 5.12 -0.77
N ALA A 96 11.64 4.03 -0.95
CA ALA A 96 12.00 2.71 -0.44
C ALA A 96 13.28 2.14 -1.09
N ARG A 97 14.15 1.54 -0.26
CA ARG A 97 15.45 1.01 -0.66
C ARG A 97 15.52 -0.52 -0.65
N GLY A 98 14.52 -1.18 -0.07
CA GLY A 98 14.47 -2.64 0.05
C GLY A 98 14.39 -3.34 -1.30
N THR A 99 14.89 -4.58 -1.37
CA THR A 99 14.71 -5.44 -2.54
C THR A 99 13.23 -5.62 -2.87
N TYR A 100 12.41 -5.77 -1.83
CA TYR A 100 10.96 -5.81 -1.91
C TYR A 100 10.36 -4.63 -1.14
N VAL A 101 9.26 -4.08 -1.66
CA VAL A 101 8.58 -2.93 -1.07
C VAL A 101 7.14 -3.29 -0.83
N LEU A 102 6.75 -3.35 0.43
CA LEU A 102 5.38 -3.56 0.89
C LEU A 102 4.74 -2.21 1.16
N PHE A 103 3.58 -1.97 0.61
CA PHE A 103 2.65 -0.96 1.07
C PHE A 103 1.59 -1.60 1.98
N SER A 104 1.37 -1.03 3.15
CA SER A 104 0.38 -1.50 4.13
C SER A 104 -0.39 -0.34 4.74
N ASP A 105 -1.70 -0.51 4.93
CA ASP A 105 -2.52 0.49 5.62
C ASP A 105 -2.12 0.64 7.09
N ALA A 106 -2.26 1.86 7.62
CA ALA A 106 -1.87 2.21 8.99
C ALA A 106 -2.64 1.45 10.08
N ASP A 107 -3.80 0.90 9.77
CA ASP A 107 -4.63 0.13 10.71
C ASP A 107 -4.27 -1.37 10.75
N LEU A 108 -3.37 -1.84 9.88
CA LEU A 108 -3.01 -3.25 9.72
C LEU A 108 -4.24 -4.17 9.66
N ALA A 109 -5.28 -3.76 8.92
CA ALA A 109 -6.45 -4.59 8.68
C ALA A 109 -6.06 -5.96 8.08
N THR A 110 -5.00 -6.00 7.29
CA THR A 110 -4.27 -7.23 6.94
C THR A 110 -3.09 -7.39 7.89
N PRO A 111 -3.01 -8.48 8.69
CA PRO A 111 -1.90 -8.72 9.59
C PRO A 111 -0.55 -8.72 8.87
N ILE A 112 0.46 -8.09 9.47
CA ILE A 112 1.78 -7.95 8.85
C ILE A 112 2.43 -9.28 8.44
N GLY A 113 2.15 -10.36 9.18
CA GLY A 113 2.66 -11.71 8.87
C GLY A 113 2.22 -12.26 7.51
N GLU A 114 1.14 -11.74 6.92
CA GLU A 114 0.72 -12.12 5.57
C GLU A 114 1.74 -11.73 4.49
N VAL A 115 2.69 -10.83 4.81
CA VAL A 115 3.77 -10.45 3.87
C VAL A 115 4.62 -11.65 3.46
N ASP A 116 4.82 -12.64 4.33
CA ASP A 116 5.61 -13.84 4.01
C ASP A 116 5.02 -14.59 2.81
N ARG A 117 3.69 -14.65 2.72
CA ARG A 117 3.00 -15.29 1.58
C ARG A 117 3.19 -14.50 0.29
N LEU A 118 3.18 -13.16 0.37
CA LEU A 118 3.43 -12.30 -0.77
C LEU A 118 4.89 -12.43 -1.24
N LEU A 119 5.83 -12.42 -0.30
CA LEU A 119 7.26 -12.56 -0.59
C LEU A 119 7.59 -13.90 -1.25
N ALA A 120 6.91 -15.00 -0.88
CA ALA A 120 7.09 -16.30 -1.51
C ALA A 120 6.80 -16.23 -3.02
N PHE A 121 5.68 -15.61 -3.43
CA PHE A 121 5.35 -15.44 -4.86
C PHE A 121 6.34 -14.52 -5.59
N LEU A 122 6.84 -13.48 -4.92
CA LEU A 122 7.90 -12.65 -5.53
C LEU A 122 9.19 -13.43 -5.70
N GLY A 123 9.51 -14.35 -4.77
CA GLY A 123 10.60 -15.31 -4.91
C GLY A 123 10.41 -16.24 -6.11
N ASP A 124 9.19 -16.67 -6.39
CA ASP A 124 8.80 -17.54 -7.50
C ASP A 124 8.71 -16.81 -8.86
N GLY A 125 9.20 -15.57 -8.95
CA GLY A 125 9.32 -14.85 -10.22
C GLY A 125 8.11 -14.01 -10.61
N TYR A 126 7.18 -13.72 -9.69
CA TYR A 126 6.22 -12.65 -9.85
C TYR A 126 6.88 -11.29 -9.58
N ASP A 127 6.33 -10.25 -10.20
CA ASP A 127 6.82 -8.88 -10.06
C ASP A 127 6.09 -8.13 -8.95
N ILE A 128 4.81 -8.49 -8.77
CA ILE A 128 3.89 -7.90 -7.81
C ILE A 128 3.06 -9.01 -7.16
N ALA A 129 2.89 -8.95 -5.85
CA ALA A 129 1.93 -9.77 -5.11
C ALA A 129 0.98 -8.86 -4.34
N ILE A 130 -0.34 -9.04 -4.55
CA ILE A 130 -1.37 -8.24 -3.91
C ILE A 130 -2.21 -9.09 -2.97
N GLY A 131 -2.45 -8.60 -1.75
CA GLY A 131 -3.42 -9.22 -0.86
C GLY A 131 -4.82 -9.11 -1.43
N SER A 132 -5.63 -10.14 -1.20
CA SER A 132 -7.03 -10.18 -1.63
C SER A 132 -7.92 -10.65 -0.49
N ARG A 133 -9.02 -9.93 -0.30
CA ARG A 133 -10.10 -10.30 0.62
C ARG A 133 -11.08 -11.30 0.00
N GLU A 134 -10.82 -11.72 -1.24
CA GLU A 134 -11.61 -12.63 -2.04
C GLU A 134 -10.80 -13.89 -2.40
N GLY A 135 -11.51 -14.94 -2.84
CA GLY A 135 -10.91 -16.19 -3.27
C GLY A 135 -10.83 -17.25 -2.18
N LEU A 136 -10.42 -18.47 -2.60
CA LEU A 136 -10.29 -19.61 -1.69
C LEU A 136 -9.18 -19.36 -0.67
N GLY A 137 -9.53 -19.40 0.63
CA GLY A 137 -8.62 -19.15 1.75
C GLY A 137 -8.56 -17.71 2.22
N ALA A 138 -9.28 -16.77 1.58
CA ALA A 138 -9.47 -15.44 2.14
C ALA A 138 -10.41 -15.50 3.35
N GLN A 139 -10.07 -14.74 4.39
CA GLN A 139 -10.88 -14.65 5.60
C GLN A 139 -11.22 -13.19 5.88
N ARG A 140 -12.51 -12.88 5.86
CA ARG A 140 -13.03 -11.56 6.25
C ARG A 140 -13.60 -11.67 7.66
N ILE A 141 -12.95 -11.04 8.62
CA ILE A 141 -13.30 -11.13 10.03
C ILE A 141 -14.09 -9.88 10.42
N ASN A 142 -15.30 -10.09 10.97
CA ASN A 142 -16.21 -9.05 11.47
C ASN A 142 -16.74 -8.05 10.38
N GLU A 143 -16.75 -8.39 9.09
CA GLU A 143 -17.30 -7.53 8.05
C GLU A 143 -18.84 -7.65 7.97
N PRO A 144 -19.60 -6.52 7.99
CA PRO A 144 -21.05 -6.53 7.73
C PRO A 144 -21.37 -6.99 6.29
N GLY A 145 -22.38 -7.89 6.14
CA GLY A 145 -22.71 -8.51 4.83
C GLY A 145 -23.09 -7.52 3.72
N TYR A 146 -23.75 -6.39 4.04
CA TYR A 146 -24.09 -5.38 3.04
C TYR A 146 -22.86 -4.70 2.44
N ARG A 147 -21.78 -4.51 3.22
CA ARG A 147 -20.50 -3.96 2.72
C ARG A 147 -19.80 -4.92 1.79
N HIS A 148 -19.83 -6.21 2.13
CA HIS A 148 -19.30 -7.25 1.25
C HIS A 148 -19.98 -7.22 -0.11
N LEU A 149 -21.33 -7.16 -0.16
CA LEU A 149 -22.08 -7.07 -1.42
C LEU A 149 -21.72 -5.82 -2.22
N MET A 150 -21.67 -4.64 -1.57
CA MET A 150 -21.29 -3.39 -2.24
C MET A 150 -19.87 -3.45 -2.81
N GLY A 151 -18.93 -4.01 -2.05
CA GLY A 151 -17.55 -4.22 -2.51
C GLY A 151 -17.49 -5.11 -3.74
N ARG A 152 -18.26 -6.19 -3.79
CA ARG A 152 -18.31 -7.09 -4.95
C ARG A 152 -18.87 -6.42 -6.20
N VAL A 153 -19.94 -5.63 -6.07
CA VAL A 153 -20.53 -4.88 -7.19
C VAL A 153 -19.50 -3.87 -7.71
N PHE A 154 -18.83 -3.15 -6.82
CA PHE A 154 -17.79 -2.21 -7.22
C PHE A 154 -16.60 -2.90 -7.90
N ASN A 155 -16.09 -3.99 -7.35
CA ASN A 155 -15.01 -4.76 -7.95
C ASN A 155 -15.40 -5.30 -9.34
N LEU A 156 -16.66 -5.70 -9.54
CA LEU A 156 -17.14 -6.11 -10.85
C LEU A 156 -17.05 -4.96 -11.87
N LEU A 157 -17.48 -3.74 -11.50
CA LEU A 157 -17.36 -2.57 -12.37
C LEU A 157 -15.89 -2.23 -12.69
N VAL A 158 -15.00 -2.27 -11.70
CA VAL A 158 -13.57 -2.05 -11.92
C VAL A 158 -12.97 -3.09 -12.87
N ARG A 159 -13.33 -4.36 -12.70
CA ARG A 159 -12.89 -5.47 -13.58
C ARG A 159 -13.33 -5.29 -15.02
N LEU A 160 -14.56 -4.86 -15.24
CA LEU A 160 -15.10 -4.65 -16.59
C LEU A 160 -14.49 -3.41 -17.26
N MET A 161 -14.16 -2.38 -16.49
CA MET A 161 -13.77 -1.07 -17.04
C MET A 161 -12.27 -0.83 -17.09
N ALA A 162 -11.48 -1.34 -16.15
CA ALA A 162 -10.08 -0.98 -16.03
C ALA A 162 -9.12 -2.17 -15.92
N VAL A 163 -9.35 -3.09 -15.00
CA VAL A 163 -8.36 -4.09 -14.61
C VAL A 163 -9.02 -5.47 -14.57
N GLY A 164 -9.06 -6.14 -15.72
CA GLY A 164 -9.55 -7.53 -15.79
C GLY A 164 -8.61 -8.50 -15.07
N GLY A 165 -9.17 -9.59 -14.48
CA GLY A 165 -8.36 -10.68 -13.92
C GLY A 165 -8.17 -10.66 -12.42
N PHE A 166 -8.44 -9.55 -11.69
CA PHE A 166 -8.36 -9.51 -10.22
C PHE A 166 -9.75 -9.51 -9.57
N GLN A 167 -9.84 -10.15 -8.41
CA GLN A 167 -11.08 -10.18 -7.63
C GLN A 167 -11.13 -9.02 -6.62
N ASP A 168 -9.97 -8.60 -6.09
CA ASP A 168 -9.86 -7.48 -5.15
C ASP A 168 -8.68 -6.56 -5.52
N THR A 169 -8.99 -5.42 -6.10
CA THR A 169 -7.98 -4.43 -6.48
C THR A 169 -7.62 -3.47 -5.33
N GLN A 170 -8.41 -3.46 -4.24
CA GLN A 170 -8.38 -2.38 -3.24
C GLN A 170 -7.87 -2.80 -1.86
N CYS A 171 -7.43 -4.03 -1.71
CA CYS A 171 -6.77 -4.44 -0.48
C CYS A 171 -5.50 -3.60 -0.27
N GLY A 172 -5.43 -2.87 0.84
CA GLY A 172 -4.30 -2.01 1.20
C GLY A 172 -3.07 -2.80 1.68
N PHE A 173 -2.75 -3.90 0.99
CA PHE A 173 -1.61 -4.76 1.31
C PHE A 173 -1.01 -5.33 0.03
N LYS A 174 0.03 -4.66 -0.49
CA LYS A 174 0.62 -5.01 -1.79
C LYS A 174 2.14 -4.95 -1.73
N CYS A 175 2.80 -5.99 -2.23
CA CYS A 175 4.26 -6.10 -2.25
C CYS A 175 4.78 -6.13 -3.69
N PHE A 176 5.87 -5.42 -3.93
CA PHE A 176 6.46 -5.20 -5.23
C PHE A 176 7.96 -5.51 -5.19
N ARG A 177 8.54 -5.94 -6.30
CA ARG A 177 9.98 -5.75 -6.52
C ARG A 177 10.27 -4.26 -6.57
N ARG A 178 11.39 -3.80 -6.01
CA ARG A 178 11.71 -2.37 -5.93
C ARG A 178 11.71 -1.68 -7.29
N GLU A 179 12.37 -2.25 -8.28
CA GLU A 179 12.43 -1.70 -9.63
C GLU A 179 11.05 -1.56 -10.26
N VAL A 180 10.15 -2.50 -10.00
CA VAL A 180 8.76 -2.45 -10.47
C VAL A 180 7.97 -1.36 -9.74
N ALA A 181 8.14 -1.24 -8.42
CA ALA A 181 7.54 -0.16 -7.65
C ALA A 181 7.98 1.20 -8.17
N GLN A 182 9.29 1.40 -8.37
CA GLN A 182 9.84 2.65 -8.88
C GLN A 182 9.30 2.97 -10.28
N ASP A 183 9.28 2.01 -11.20
CA ASP A 183 8.75 2.21 -12.54
C ASP A 183 7.27 2.62 -12.52
N LEU A 184 6.43 1.90 -11.76
CA LEU A 184 5.00 2.17 -11.71
C LEU A 184 4.66 3.48 -11.01
N PHE A 185 5.23 3.73 -9.82
CA PHE A 185 4.91 4.92 -9.03
C PHE A 185 5.52 6.22 -9.57
N GLN A 186 6.49 6.17 -10.48
CA GLN A 186 6.92 7.32 -11.27
C GLN A 186 5.88 7.72 -12.35
N ARG A 187 5.09 6.76 -12.84
CA ARG A 187 4.15 6.92 -13.96
C ARG A 187 2.72 7.23 -13.57
N VAL A 188 2.33 7.02 -12.31
CA VAL A 188 0.97 7.34 -11.85
C VAL A 188 0.65 8.81 -12.09
N GLN A 189 -0.56 9.09 -12.59
CA GLN A 189 -1.03 10.43 -12.97
C GLN A 189 -2.08 10.96 -11.98
N LEU A 190 -2.98 10.10 -11.47
CA LEU A 190 -4.09 10.54 -10.62
C LEU A 190 -3.60 11.18 -9.32
N TYR A 191 -2.58 10.57 -8.71
CA TYR A 191 -1.94 11.03 -7.48
C TYR A 191 -0.43 11.15 -7.70
N GLY A 192 -0.07 11.68 -8.87
CA GLY A 192 1.30 11.91 -9.32
C GLY A 192 1.96 13.11 -8.63
N ALA A 193 3.12 13.54 -9.16
CA ALA A 193 3.88 14.65 -8.60
C ALA A 193 3.07 15.96 -8.52
N GLU A 194 2.17 16.17 -9.48
CA GLU A 194 1.31 17.38 -9.61
C GLU A 194 -0.03 17.25 -8.83
N ALA A 195 -0.18 16.26 -7.95
CA ALA A 195 -1.40 16.11 -7.15
C ALA A 195 -1.65 17.37 -6.30
N GLY A 196 -2.84 17.95 -6.42
CA GLY A 196 -3.26 19.09 -5.60
C GLY A 196 -3.51 18.72 -4.14
N LEU A 197 -3.69 19.74 -3.29
CA LEU A 197 -4.04 19.55 -1.89
C LEU A 197 -5.41 18.87 -1.76
N ALA A 198 -5.52 17.92 -0.84
CA ALA A 198 -6.74 17.21 -0.52
C ALA A 198 -7.55 17.96 0.54
N LYS A 199 -8.86 17.71 0.58
CA LYS A 199 -9.75 18.21 1.66
C LYS A 199 -10.30 17.00 2.42
N GLY A 200 -9.80 16.77 3.63
CA GLY A 200 -10.21 15.66 4.50
C GLY A 200 -9.76 14.27 4.02
N GLY A 201 -10.08 13.24 4.79
CA GLY A 201 -9.73 11.86 4.43
C GLY A 201 -10.39 11.44 3.11
N MET A 202 -9.60 10.98 2.15
CA MET A 202 -10.08 10.57 0.83
C MET A 202 -9.74 9.10 0.58
N VAL A 203 -10.74 8.33 0.19
CA VAL A 203 -10.52 7.05 -0.50
C VAL A 203 -10.21 7.35 -1.96
N THR A 204 -9.18 6.73 -2.48
CA THR A 204 -8.61 7.04 -3.79
C THR A 204 -8.52 5.79 -4.65
N GLY A 205 -8.73 5.93 -5.97
CA GLY A 205 -8.60 4.86 -6.95
C GLY A 205 -7.17 4.59 -7.41
N PHE A 206 -6.14 5.04 -6.66
CA PHE A 206 -4.74 4.85 -7.06
C PHE A 206 -4.36 3.38 -7.24
N ASP A 207 -4.94 2.49 -6.44
CA ASP A 207 -4.74 1.06 -6.53
C ASP A 207 -5.08 0.51 -7.92
N VAL A 208 -6.18 1.01 -8.50
CA VAL A 208 -6.63 0.61 -9.84
C VAL A 208 -5.64 1.12 -10.90
N GLU A 209 -5.15 2.36 -10.76
CA GLU A 209 -4.18 2.94 -11.69
C GLU A 209 -2.86 2.15 -11.68
N VAL A 210 -2.34 1.83 -10.49
CA VAL A 210 -1.09 1.05 -10.35
C VAL A 210 -1.23 -0.33 -10.99
N LEU A 211 -2.34 -1.05 -10.75
CA LEU A 211 -2.58 -2.36 -11.34
C LEU A 211 -2.81 -2.28 -12.86
N PHE A 212 -3.52 -1.24 -13.33
CA PHE A 212 -3.68 -0.97 -14.75
C PHE A 212 -2.32 -0.79 -15.45
N LEU A 213 -1.46 0.05 -14.88
CA LEU A 213 -0.10 0.25 -15.38
C LEU A 213 0.72 -1.04 -15.34
N ALA A 214 0.62 -1.82 -14.27
CA ALA A 214 1.33 -3.10 -14.14
C ALA A 214 0.98 -4.05 -15.28
N LEU A 215 -0.31 -4.25 -15.56
CA LEU A 215 -0.76 -5.10 -16.66
C LEU A 215 -0.35 -4.55 -18.02
N LYS A 216 -0.51 -3.25 -18.26
CA LYS A 216 -0.13 -2.60 -19.50
C LYS A 216 1.37 -2.74 -19.80
N ARG A 217 2.21 -2.78 -18.78
CA ARG A 217 3.66 -2.97 -18.89
C ARG A 217 4.11 -4.44 -18.89
N GLY A 218 3.17 -5.39 -18.81
CA GLY A 218 3.45 -6.82 -18.87
C GLY A 218 4.03 -7.41 -17.58
N TYR A 219 3.90 -6.72 -16.45
CA TYR A 219 4.33 -7.25 -15.16
C TYR A 219 3.45 -8.41 -14.70
N LYS A 220 4.07 -9.42 -14.10
CA LYS A 220 3.39 -10.59 -13.55
C LYS A 220 2.83 -10.26 -12.17
N VAL A 221 1.51 -10.19 -12.05
CA VAL A 221 0.83 -9.89 -10.80
C VAL A 221 0.18 -11.15 -10.24
N LYS A 222 0.42 -11.43 -8.95
CA LYS A 222 -0.24 -12.51 -8.20
C LYS A 222 -1.22 -11.94 -7.20
N GLU A 223 -2.46 -12.37 -7.28
CA GLU A 223 -3.46 -12.14 -6.24
C GLU A 223 -3.38 -13.26 -5.20
N VAL A 224 -3.19 -12.89 -3.92
CA VAL A 224 -2.96 -13.80 -2.80
C VAL A 224 -4.07 -13.62 -1.76
N PRO A 225 -4.93 -14.63 -1.53
CA PRO A 225 -5.94 -14.55 -0.48
C PRO A 225 -5.30 -14.33 0.89
N VAL A 226 -5.76 -13.35 1.66
CA VAL A 226 -5.22 -13.00 2.98
C VAL A 226 -6.29 -12.97 4.05
N GLN A 227 -5.87 -13.00 5.33
CA GLN A 227 -6.74 -12.66 6.45
C GLN A 227 -6.92 -11.14 6.48
N TRP A 228 -8.16 -10.70 6.65
CA TRP A 228 -8.48 -9.29 6.74
C TRP A 228 -9.48 -9.02 7.87
N HIS A 229 -9.16 -8.09 8.72
CA HIS A 229 -9.94 -7.71 9.88
C HIS A 229 -10.67 -6.40 9.62
N TYR A 230 -12.00 -6.44 9.68
CA TYR A 230 -12.78 -5.22 9.58
C TYR A 230 -12.64 -4.37 10.86
N GLY A 231 -12.14 -3.15 10.71
CA GLY A 231 -12.07 -2.17 11.80
C GLY A 231 -13.36 -1.35 11.89
N ALA A 232 -13.98 -1.27 13.07
CA ALA A 232 -15.23 -0.54 13.29
C ALA A 232 -15.15 0.96 12.98
N ASN A 233 -13.94 1.56 13.00
CA ASN A 233 -13.70 2.99 12.80
C ASN A 233 -13.22 3.31 11.37
N THR A 234 -13.89 2.79 10.35
CA THR A 234 -13.55 3.12 8.96
C THR A 234 -13.99 4.54 8.61
N LYS A 235 -13.06 5.34 8.07
CA LYS A 235 -13.32 6.71 7.56
C LYS A 235 -14.03 6.69 6.18
N VAL A 236 -14.49 5.54 5.71
CA VAL A 236 -15.03 5.33 4.35
C VAL A 236 -16.53 5.63 4.32
N SER A 237 -16.93 6.55 3.42
CA SER A 237 -18.33 6.79 3.06
C SER A 237 -18.70 5.94 1.83
N PRO A 238 -19.57 4.91 1.97
CA PRO A 238 -19.75 3.91 0.91
C PRO A 238 -20.18 4.50 -0.44
N PHE A 239 -21.10 5.48 -0.46
CA PHE A 239 -21.62 6.06 -1.70
C PHE A 239 -20.69 7.08 -2.34
N LEU A 240 -20.20 8.05 -1.55
CA LEU A 240 -19.35 9.13 -2.07
C LEU A 240 -18.00 8.60 -2.55
N ASP A 241 -17.43 7.66 -1.79
CA ASP A 241 -16.14 7.08 -2.14
C ASP A 241 -16.24 6.16 -3.35
N SER A 242 -17.35 5.39 -3.49
CA SER A 242 -17.61 4.58 -4.70
C SER A 242 -17.75 5.45 -5.94
N ALA A 243 -18.44 6.59 -5.85
CA ALA A 243 -18.58 7.52 -6.98
C ALA A 243 -17.22 8.14 -7.38
N ARG A 244 -16.41 8.55 -6.39
CA ARG A 244 -15.05 9.07 -6.66
C ARG A 244 -14.17 8.03 -7.32
N MET A 245 -14.16 6.83 -6.77
CA MET A 245 -13.36 5.73 -7.31
C MET A 245 -13.80 5.35 -8.74
N PHE A 246 -15.11 5.39 -9.03
CA PHE A 246 -15.61 5.21 -10.39
C PHE A 246 -15.07 6.30 -11.34
N MET A 247 -15.09 7.55 -10.91
CA MET A 247 -14.50 8.66 -11.69
C MET A 247 -12.99 8.48 -11.87
N ASP A 248 -12.28 7.97 -10.88
CA ASP A 248 -10.86 7.68 -11.01
C ASP A 248 -10.59 6.57 -12.05
N VAL A 249 -11.42 5.52 -12.07
CA VAL A 249 -11.36 4.47 -13.11
C VAL A 249 -11.56 5.05 -14.51
N LEU A 250 -12.54 5.95 -14.67
CA LEU A 250 -12.76 6.65 -15.96
C LEU A 250 -11.55 7.52 -16.34
N ARG A 251 -10.97 8.23 -15.37
CA ARG A 251 -9.77 9.05 -15.59
C ARG A 251 -8.57 8.21 -16.01
N VAL A 252 -8.38 7.02 -15.43
CA VAL A 252 -7.33 6.08 -15.83
C VAL A 252 -7.48 5.74 -17.31
N ARG A 253 -8.68 5.36 -17.75
CA ARG A 253 -8.95 5.05 -19.16
C ARG A 253 -8.75 6.25 -20.09
N LEU A 254 -9.21 7.42 -19.67
CA LEU A 254 -9.05 8.66 -20.45
C LEU A 254 -7.58 9.06 -20.56
N ASN A 255 -6.81 8.93 -19.48
CA ASN A 255 -5.37 9.19 -19.48
C ASN A 255 -4.64 8.19 -20.38
N ASP A 256 -5.06 6.94 -20.40
CA ASP A 256 -4.49 5.93 -21.28
C ASP A 256 -4.78 6.26 -22.77
N TRP A 257 -6.01 6.59 -23.09
CA TRP A 257 -6.40 6.97 -24.44
C TRP A 257 -5.66 8.24 -24.91
N ARG A 258 -5.42 9.19 -24.01
CA ARG A 258 -4.61 10.40 -24.25
C ARG A 258 -3.11 10.13 -24.32
N GLY A 259 -2.67 8.89 -24.17
CA GLY A 259 -1.26 8.52 -24.24
C GLY A 259 -0.40 8.94 -23.05
N LYS A 260 -0.99 9.39 -21.92
CA LYS A 260 -0.25 9.85 -20.74
C LYS A 260 0.58 8.77 -20.05
N TYR A 261 0.27 7.50 -20.31
CA TYR A 261 1.01 6.35 -19.79
C TYR A 261 2.01 5.77 -20.81
N LYS A 262 2.15 6.38 -21.98
CA LYS A 262 3.19 6.04 -22.95
C LYS A 262 4.50 6.66 -22.46
N GLY A 263 5.44 5.85 -22.01
CA GLY A 263 6.81 6.26 -21.66
C GLY A 263 7.78 5.90 -22.78
N THR A 264 8.91 6.59 -22.84
CA THR A 264 10.08 6.20 -23.64
C THR A 264 10.53 4.82 -23.20
N GLY A 265 10.12 3.75 -23.90
CA GLY A 265 10.48 2.38 -23.60
C GLY A 265 9.33 1.36 -23.67
N ASP A 266 8.14 1.75 -24.10
CA ASP A 266 7.08 0.79 -24.41
C ASP A 266 7.55 -0.06 -25.60
N ARG A 267 7.87 -1.35 -25.34
CA ARG A 267 8.01 -2.35 -26.39
C ARG A 267 6.61 -2.55 -26.99
N GLY A 268 6.47 -2.17 -28.25
CA GLY A 268 5.28 -2.38 -29.05
C GLY A 268 4.96 -3.88 -29.22
#